data_a9702ac75dadb1d695c7214dcb5089b3
#
_entry.id   a9702ac75dadb1d695c7214dcb5089b3
#
_cell.length_a   1.000
_cell.length_b   1.000
_cell.length_c   1.000
_cell.angle_alpha   90.00
_cell.angle_beta   90.00
_cell.angle_gamma   90.00
#
_symmetry.space_group_name_H-M   'P 1'
#
loop_
_entity.id
_entity.type
_entity.pdbx_description
1 polymer ?
#
loop_
_entity_poly.entity_id
_entity_poly.type
_entity_poly.pdbx_seq_one_letter_code
_entity_poly.pdbx_strand_id
1 'polypeptide(L)'
;MRRESSLDPTAKVVFRFVAWASLLVITAVFVYGMVEAIQNPGLAIGAVLVDVYWPFPPYFAQPVTYFSVACVALFYSGLRLNEERVSGWPRGALSVLQLFGFIVAFSSAYEIMYNFMLWGASYSVACASAIASHTACNPDVIFSTYPIPWNLVFATRAYSALFVISGYSVYFLRRIIGSGFI
;
A
#
# COMPACT_ATOMS: atom_id res chain seq x y z
N MET A 1 3.88 35.13 -14.55
CA MET A 1 2.74 35.05 -13.59
C MET A 1 3.02 33.93 -12.61
N ARG A 2 3.34 34.24 -11.37
CA ARG A 2 3.56 33.25 -10.30
C ARG A 2 2.18 32.77 -9.87
N ARG A 3 1.82 31.56 -10.24
CA ARG A 3 0.55 30.95 -9.82
C ARG A 3 0.66 30.70 -8.31
N GLU A 4 -0.08 31.48 -7.55
CA GLU A 4 -0.33 31.19 -6.15
C GLU A 4 -1.13 29.91 -6.03
N SER A 5 -0.48 28.77 -6.15
CA SER A 5 -1.03 27.51 -5.65
C SER A 5 -0.62 27.31 -4.20
N SER A 6 -0.62 28.39 -3.44
CA SER A 6 -0.41 28.27 -2.01
C SER A 6 -1.59 27.49 -1.43
N LEU A 7 -1.32 26.27 -0.96
CA LEU A 7 -2.26 25.60 -0.09
C LEU A 7 -2.70 26.60 0.98
N ASP A 8 -3.99 26.69 1.20
CA ASP A 8 -4.57 27.41 2.31
C ASP A 8 -3.78 27.09 3.60
N PRO A 9 -3.44 28.06 4.44
CA PRO A 9 -2.74 27.84 5.72
C PRO A 9 -3.33 26.70 6.54
N THR A 10 -4.66 26.62 6.59
CA THR A 10 -5.38 25.53 7.28
C THR A 10 -5.08 24.15 6.65
N ALA A 11 -5.06 24.06 5.33
CA ALA A 11 -4.73 22.82 4.63
C ALA A 11 -3.27 22.38 4.88
N LYS A 12 -2.33 23.35 4.96
CA LYS A 12 -0.93 23.03 5.31
C LYS A 12 -0.82 22.43 6.73
N VAL A 13 -1.58 22.93 7.69
CA VAL A 13 -1.60 22.38 9.05
C VAL A 13 -2.16 20.96 9.04
N VAL A 14 -3.29 20.74 8.35
CA VAL A 14 -3.90 19.42 8.24
C VAL A 14 -2.94 18.42 7.60
N PHE A 15 -2.30 18.75 6.47
CA PHE A 15 -1.35 17.84 5.82
C PHE A 15 -0.11 17.55 6.66
N ARG A 16 0.39 18.53 7.45
CA ARG A 16 1.47 18.28 8.40
C ARG A 16 1.03 17.31 9.50
N PHE A 17 -0.15 17.52 10.06
CA PHE A 17 -0.70 16.60 11.06
C PHE A 17 -0.86 15.19 10.51
N VAL A 18 -1.46 15.03 9.32
CA VAL A 18 -1.61 13.73 8.66
C VAL A 18 -0.25 13.08 8.41
N ALA A 19 0.75 13.84 7.94
CA ALA A 19 2.10 13.31 7.70
C ALA A 19 2.74 12.79 9.00
N TRP A 20 2.68 13.54 10.09
CA TRP A 20 3.23 13.13 11.38
C TRP A 20 2.48 11.94 11.98
N ALA A 21 1.15 11.95 11.94
CA ALA A 21 0.33 10.82 12.40
C ALA A 21 0.63 9.55 11.61
N SER A 22 0.76 9.67 10.28
CA SER A 22 1.13 8.54 9.42
C SER A 22 2.52 8.00 9.74
N LEU A 23 3.50 8.88 9.94
CA LEU A 23 4.86 8.48 10.32
C LEU A 23 4.87 7.73 11.66
N LEU A 24 4.08 8.21 12.63
CA LEU A 24 3.93 7.55 13.93
C LEU A 24 3.33 6.16 13.77
N VAL A 25 2.27 6.01 12.96
CA VAL A 25 1.64 4.70 12.70
C VAL A 25 2.63 3.75 12.02
N ILE A 26 3.36 4.20 10.98
CA ILE A 26 4.38 3.39 10.29
C ILE A 26 5.43 2.90 11.29
N THR A 27 5.95 3.82 12.12
CA THR A 27 6.97 3.49 13.13
C THR A 27 6.42 2.51 14.16
N ALA A 28 5.21 2.73 14.66
CA ALA A 28 4.59 1.85 15.67
C ALA A 28 4.37 0.43 15.11
N VAL A 29 3.85 0.31 13.89
CA VAL A 29 3.64 -1.00 13.23
C VAL A 29 4.97 -1.71 13.00
N PHE A 30 5.99 -0.98 12.56
CA PHE A 30 7.32 -1.55 12.31
C PHE A 30 7.98 -2.03 13.62
N VAL A 31 7.95 -1.21 14.67
CA VAL A 31 8.49 -1.58 15.99
C VAL A 31 7.74 -2.77 16.56
N TYR A 32 6.41 -2.80 16.45
CA TYR A 32 5.61 -3.95 16.84
C TYR A 32 6.06 -5.23 16.13
N GLY A 33 6.17 -5.20 14.80
CA GLY A 33 6.62 -6.36 14.01
C GLY A 33 8.03 -6.83 14.39
N MET A 34 8.94 -5.88 14.69
CA MET A 34 10.30 -6.22 15.15
C MET A 34 10.29 -6.87 16.54
N VAL A 35 9.55 -6.34 17.49
CA VAL A 35 9.46 -6.88 18.86
C VAL A 35 8.90 -8.30 18.83
N GLU A 36 7.82 -8.52 18.10
CA GLU A 36 7.22 -9.85 17.95
C GLU A 36 8.15 -10.86 17.27
N ALA A 37 8.88 -10.44 16.22
CA ALA A 37 9.84 -11.30 15.55
C ALA A 37 11.05 -11.67 16.44
N ILE A 38 11.46 -10.78 17.35
CA ILE A 38 12.53 -11.05 18.33
C ILE A 38 12.03 -12.01 19.42
N GLN A 39 10.78 -11.84 19.87
CA GLN A 39 10.20 -12.70 20.92
C GLN A 39 9.85 -14.11 20.40
N ASN A 40 9.57 -14.23 19.11
CA ASN A 40 9.20 -15.49 18.47
C ASN A 40 10.19 -15.85 17.34
N PRO A 41 11.37 -16.38 17.69
CA PRO A 41 12.38 -16.76 16.69
C PRO A 41 11.81 -17.79 15.71
N GLY A 42 11.81 -17.45 14.43
CA GLY A 42 11.23 -18.27 13.35
C GLY A 42 10.01 -17.65 12.66
N LEU A 43 9.43 -16.60 13.24
CA LEU A 43 8.40 -15.80 12.56
C LEU A 43 9.04 -14.69 11.73
N ALA A 44 8.69 -14.62 10.46
CA ALA A 44 9.04 -13.48 9.63
C ALA A 44 8.21 -12.25 10.04
N ILE A 45 8.82 -11.05 10.06
CA ILE A 45 8.10 -9.79 10.38
C ILE A 45 6.83 -9.64 9.54
N GLY A 46 6.88 -10.01 8.26
CA GLY A 46 5.73 -9.96 7.38
C GLY A 46 4.58 -10.89 7.79
N ALA A 47 4.88 -12.08 8.33
CA ALA A 47 3.88 -12.99 8.87
C ALA A 47 3.16 -12.38 10.07
N VAL A 48 3.91 -11.84 11.02
CA VAL A 48 3.35 -11.14 12.21
C VAL A 48 2.40 -10.02 11.79
N LEU A 49 2.75 -9.25 10.77
CA LEU A 49 1.94 -8.12 10.30
C LEU A 49 0.66 -8.54 9.56
N VAL A 50 0.55 -9.81 9.16
CA VAL A 50 -0.60 -10.37 8.44
C VAL A 50 -1.47 -11.25 9.32
N ASP A 51 -0.88 -12.05 10.23
CA ASP A 51 -1.60 -13.09 10.96
C ASP A 51 -2.34 -12.55 12.20
N VAL A 52 -1.99 -11.35 12.66
CA VAL A 52 -2.62 -10.71 13.82
C VAL A 52 -3.69 -9.72 13.38
N TYR A 53 -4.81 -9.68 14.11
CA TYR A 53 -5.87 -8.69 13.95
C TYR A 53 -5.89 -7.73 15.14
N TRP A 54 -5.76 -6.45 14.86
CA TRP A 54 -5.86 -5.43 15.91
C TRP A 54 -7.31 -5.05 16.21
N PRO A 55 -7.67 -4.81 17.47
CA PRO A 55 -9.05 -4.52 17.87
C PRO A 55 -9.50 -3.08 17.58
N PHE A 56 -8.82 -2.37 16.67
CA PHE A 56 -9.14 -0.99 16.30
C PHE A 56 -10.02 -0.95 15.06
N PRO A 57 -10.90 0.06 14.91
CA PRO A 57 -11.64 0.25 13.66
C PRO A 57 -10.68 0.60 12.50
N PRO A 58 -10.95 0.12 11.28
CA PRO A 58 -11.98 -0.84 10.92
C PRO A 58 -11.61 -2.27 11.37
N TYR A 59 -12.56 -2.99 11.91
CA TYR A 59 -12.42 -4.31 12.56
C TYR A 59 -11.70 -5.43 11.79
N PHE A 60 -11.21 -5.17 10.61
CA PHE A 60 -10.47 -6.14 9.77
C PHE A 60 -8.99 -5.78 9.66
N ALA A 61 -8.49 -5.00 10.56
CA ALA A 61 -7.22 -4.37 10.36
C ALA A 61 -6.09 -5.22 10.88
N GLN A 62 -5.55 -5.97 9.97
CA GLN A 62 -4.20 -6.48 10.12
C GLN A 62 -3.20 -5.30 10.16
N PRO A 63 -2.12 -5.38 10.96
CA PRO A 63 -1.09 -4.33 11.03
C PRO A 63 -0.58 -3.85 9.67
N VAL A 64 -0.43 -4.76 8.69
CA VAL A 64 -0.02 -4.43 7.32
C VAL A 64 -1.01 -3.48 6.62
N THR A 65 -2.29 -3.51 6.98
CA THR A 65 -3.29 -2.59 6.41
C THR A 65 -3.08 -1.17 6.93
N TYR A 66 -2.89 -1.00 8.24
CA TYR A 66 -2.56 0.30 8.81
C TYR A 66 -1.26 0.86 8.25
N PHE A 67 -0.24 0.01 8.13
CA PHE A 67 1.03 0.36 7.51
C PHE A 67 0.83 0.88 6.08
N SER A 68 0.11 0.14 5.25
CA SER A 68 -0.14 0.50 3.84
C SER A 68 -0.92 1.80 3.69
N VAL A 69 -2.00 1.98 4.47
CA VAL A 69 -2.79 3.22 4.48
C VAL A 69 -1.95 4.40 4.96
N ALA A 70 -1.16 4.22 6.02
CA ALA A 70 -0.28 5.26 6.53
C ALA A 70 0.80 5.65 5.51
N CYS A 71 1.38 4.70 4.77
CA CYS A 71 2.32 4.98 3.68
C CYS A 71 1.66 5.83 2.58
N VAL A 72 0.45 5.49 2.15
CA VAL A 72 -0.30 6.28 1.16
C VAL A 72 -0.58 7.68 1.68
N ALA A 73 -1.05 7.82 2.92
CA ALA A 73 -1.38 9.11 3.53
C ALA A 73 -0.14 10.00 3.72
N LEU A 74 0.99 9.40 4.16
CA LEU A 74 2.28 10.09 4.30
C LEU A 74 2.76 10.61 2.95
N PHE A 75 2.73 9.77 1.93
CA PHE A 75 3.18 10.13 0.59
C PHE A 75 2.31 11.22 -0.03
N TYR A 76 0.98 11.08 0.06
CA TYR A 76 0.04 12.10 -0.41
C TYR A 76 0.29 13.45 0.27
N SER A 77 0.37 13.45 1.59
CA SER A 77 0.60 14.67 2.37
C SER A 77 1.97 15.29 2.06
N GLY A 78 3.00 14.45 1.90
CA GLY A 78 4.34 14.88 1.53
C GLY A 78 4.39 15.55 0.16
N LEU A 79 3.75 14.99 -0.86
CA LEU A 79 3.64 15.60 -2.18
C LEU A 79 2.92 16.94 -2.14
N ARG A 80 1.80 17.02 -1.40
CA ARG A 80 1.03 18.27 -1.27
C ARG A 80 1.81 19.36 -0.55
N LEU A 81 2.54 19.02 0.52
CA LEU A 81 3.38 19.98 1.25
C LEU A 81 4.58 20.48 0.43
N ASN A 82 5.07 19.67 -0.52
CA ASN A 82 6.23 20.01 -1.35
C ASN A 82 5.84 20.39 -2.79
N GLU A 83 4.57 20.66 -3.08
CA GLU A 83 4.08 20.99 -4.44
C GLU A 83 4.86 22.12 -5.09
N GLU A 84 5.14 23.21 -4.33
CA GLU A 84 5.92 24.36 -4.82
C GLU A 84 7.36 23.97 -5.20
N ARG A 85 7.98 23.12 -4.40
CA ARG A 85 9.36 22.65 -4.64
C ARG A 85 9.43 21.75 -5.87
N VAL A 86 8.48 20.84 -5.99
CA VAL A 86 8.40 19.91 -7.13
C VAL A 86 8.08 20.66 -8.43
N SER A 87 7.20 21.67 -8.39
CA SER A 87 6.87 22.49 -9.57
C SER A 87 8.04 23.30 -10.10
N GLY A 88 9.07 23.56 -9.28
CA GLY A 88 10.32 24.22 -9.70
C GLY A 88 11.31 23.32 -10.43
N TRP A 89 11.04 22.02 -10.55
CA TRP A 89 11.95 21.09 -11.21
C TRP A 89 11.91 21.23 -12.75
N PRO A 90 13.03 20.90 -13.44
CA PRO A 90 13.07 20.90 -14.90
C PRO A 90 12.02 19.98 -15.50
N ARG A 91 11.35 20.42 -16.57
CA ARG A 91 10.29 19.62 -17.24
C ARG A 91 10.77 18.23 -17.66
N GLY A 92 12.00 18.09 -18.12
CA GLY A 92 12.59 16.79 -18.46
C GLY A 92 12.62 15.85 -17.25
N ALA A 93 13.04 16.32 -16.08
CA ALA A 93 13.06 15.53 -14.86
C ALA A 93 11.65 15.12 -14.42
N LEU A 94 10.68 16.04 -14.51
CA LEU A 94 9.27 15.72 -14.19
C LEU A 94 8.69 14.67 -15.14
N SER A 95 9.01 14.74 -16.45
CA SER A 95 8.56 13.76 -17.45
C SER A 95 9.16 12.39 -17.22
N VAL A 96 10.45 12.31 -16.87
CA VAL A 96 11.12 11.04 -16.52
C VAL A 96 10.50 10.45 -15.27
N LEU A 97 10.26 11.26 -14.24
CA LEU A 97 9.63 10.82 -13.01
C LEU A 97 8.18 10.36 -13.23
N GLN A 98 7.45 11.03 -14.13
CA GLN A 98 6.11 10.62 -14.53
C GLN A 98 6.12 9.25 -15.24
N LEU A 99 7.06 9.04 -16.16
CA LEU A 99 7.24 7.75 -16.83
C LEU A 99 7.55 6.64 -15.82
N PHE A 100 8.48 6.89 -14.89
CA PHE A 100 8.81 5.95 -13.83
C PHE A 100 7.58 5.63 -12.97
N GLY A 101 6.82 6.63 -12.54
CA GLY A 101 5.57 6.44 -11.79
C GLY A 101 4.56 5.59 -12.57
N PHE A 102 4.45 5.79 -13.88
CA PHE A 102 3.58 4.97 -14.74
C PHE A 102 4.03 3.51 -14.80
N ILE A 103 5.34 3.25 -14.95
CA ILE A 103 5.90 1.89 -14.95
C ILE A 103 5.61 1.20 -13.63
N VAL A 104 5.84 1.88 -12.49
CA VAL A 104 5.57 1.32 -11.16
C VAL A 104 4.08 1.04 -10.96
N ALA A 105 3.19 1.94 -11.42
CA ALA A 105 1.74 1.73 -11.33
C ALA A 105 1.31 0.50 -12.13
N PHE A 106 1.80 0.38 -13.37
CA PHE A 106 1.48 -0.76 -14.23
C PHE A 106 1.99 -2.08 -13.63
N SER A 107 3.26 -2.11 -13.20
CA SER A 107 3.85 -3.30 -12.56
C SER A 107 3.10 -3.69 -11.29
N SER A 108 2.73 -2.72 -10.45
CA SER A 108 1.96 -2.99 -9.23
C SER A 108 0.57 -3.54 -9.53
N ALA A 109 -0.11 -3.02 -10.56
CA ALA A 109 -1.41 -3.56 -10.99
C ALA A 109 -1.28 -5.02 -11.49
N TYR A 110 -0.23 -5.29 -12.28
CA TYR A 110 0.07 -6.64 -12.76
C TYR A 110 0.30 -7.61 -11.59
N GLU A 111 1.12 -7.24 -10.60
CA GLU A 111 1.41 -8.07 -9.42
C GLU A 111 0.16 -8.31 -8.57
N ILE A 112 -0.72 -7.32 -8.41
CA ILE A 112 -2.00 -7.52 -7.73
C ILE A 112 -2.84 -8.57 -8.45
N MET A 113 -2.98 -8.47 -9.78
CA MET A 113 -3.72 -9.44 -10.58
C MET A 113 -3.09 -10.84 -10.50
N TYR A 114 -1.77 -10.91 -10.59
CA TYR A 114 -1.03 -12.17 -10.47
C TYR A 114 -1.24 -12.83 -9.11
N ASN A 115 -1.21 -12.08 -8.02
CA ASN A 115 -1.49 -12.59 -6.68
C ASN A 115 -2.92 -13.13 -6.56
N PHE A 116 -3.93 -12.47 -7.15
CA PHE A 116 -5.29 -13.01 -7.18
C PHE A 116 -5.39 -14.30 -7.98
N MET A 117 -4.67 -14.43 -9.09
CA MET A 117 -4.59 -15.68 -9.85
C MET A 117 -3.96 -16.81 -9.03
N LEU A 118 -2.88 -16.51 -8.28
CA LEU A 118 -2.25 -17.48 -7.37
C LEU A 118 -3.20 -17.92 -6.25
N TRP A 119 -4.00 -16.99 -5.68
CA TRP A 119 -5.03 -17.33 -4.70
C TRP A 119 -6.07 -18.29 -5.30
N GLY A 120 -6.58 -17.97 -6.48
CA GLY A 120 -7.53 -18.81 -7.16
C GLY A 120 -6.98 -20.22 -7.46
N ALA A 121 -5.72 -20.31 -7.90
CA ALA A 121 -5.05 -21.57 -8.13
C ALA A 121 -4.87 -22.36 -6.83
N SER A 122 -4.40 -21.73 -5.76
CA SER A 122 -4.24 -22.38 -4.44
C SER A 122 -5.56 -22.91 -3.89
N TYR A 123 -6.63 -22.10 -4.02
CA TYR A 123 -7.98 -22.51 -3.63
C TYR A 123 -8.47 -23.70 -4.45
N SER A 124 -8.25 -23.70 -5.77
CA SER A 124 -8.68 -24.79 -6.66
C SER A 124 -7.97 -26.11 -6.32
N VAL A 125 -6.67 -26.08 -6.01
CA VAL A 125 -5.90 -27.25 -5.60
C VAL A 125 -6.41 -27.78 -4.25
N ALA A 126 -6.61 -26.91 -3.26
CA ALA A 126 -7.12 -27.28 -1.96
C ALA A 126 -8.55 -27.87 -2.04
N CYS A 127 -9.41 -27.28 -2.89
CA CYS A 127 -10.75 -27.76 -3.17
C CYS A 127 -10.74 -29.16 -3.81
N ALA A 128 -9.88 -29.41 -4.79
CA ALA A 128 -9.74 -30.72 -5.41
C ALA A 128 -9.30 -31.77 -4.37
N SER A 129 -8.38 -31.43 -3.48
CA SER A 129 -7.93 -32.31 -2.39
C SER A 129 -9.06 -32.61 -1.38
N ALA A 130 -9.87 -31.59 -1.03
CA ALA A 130 -11.03 -31.76 -0.15
C ALA A 130 -12.08 -32.70 -0.76
N ILE A 131 -12.40 -32.53 -2.04
CA ILE A 131 -13.35 -33.41 -2.75
C ILE A 131 -12.82 -34.83 -2.80
N ALA A 132 -11.53 -35.03 -3.05
CA ALA A 132 -10.92 -36.38 -3.07
C ALA A 132 -10.98 -37.06 -1.69
N SER A 133 -11.00 -36.28 -0.59
CA SER A 133 -11.18 -36.77 0.79
C SER A 133 -12.63 -36.78 1.27
N HIS A 134 -13.61 -36.65 0.36
CA HIS A 134 -15.04 -36.58 0.65
C HIS A 134 -15.44 -35.40 1.59
N THR A 135 -14.68 -34.32 1.59
CA THR A 135 -14.98 -33.09 2.35
C THR A 135 -15.60 -32.05 1.42
N ALA A 136 -16.50 -31.23 1.95
CA ALA A 136 -17.12 -30.16 1.15
C ALA A 136 -16.09 -29.09 0.77
N CYS A 137 -16.13 -28.65 -0.49
CA CYS A 137 -15.36 -27.49 -0.94
C CYS A 137 -16.08 -26.20 -0.50
N ASN A 138 -15.85 -25.78 0.76
CA ASN A 138 -16.36 -24.54 1.32
C ASN A 138 -15.15 -23.62 1.64
N PRO A 139 -15.16 -22.33 1.25
CA PRO A 139 -14.08 -21.40 1.54
C PRO A 139 -13.64 -21.40 3.01
N ASP A 140 -14.59 -21.38 3.96
CA ASP A 140 -14.27 -21.33 5.39
C ASP A 140 -13.50 -22.58 5.85
N VAL A 141 -13.89 -23.76 5.35
CA VAL A 141 -13.22 -25.04 5.66
C VAL A 141 -11.86 -25.11 4.95
N ILE A 142 -11.80 -24.72 3.69
CA ILE A 142 -10.57 -24.76 2.91
C ILE A 142 -9.51 -23.81 3.52
N PHE A 143 -9.87 -22.57 3.83
CA PHE A 143 -8.90 -21.62 4.38
C PHE A 143 -8.53 -21.88 5.84
N SER A 144 -9.36 -22.59 6.62
CA SER A 144 -8.95 -23.05 7.94
C SER A 144 -7.95 -24.20 7.89
N THR A 145 -8.06 -25.07 6.88
CA THR A 145 -7.18 -26.24 6.68
C THR A 145 -5.91 -25.88 5.89
N TYR A 146 -6.05 -25.01 4.90
CA TYR A 146 -4.99 -24.55 4.02
C TYR A 146 -4.93 -23.03 4.03
N PRO A 147 -4.30 -22.40 5.05
CA PRO A 147 -4.24 -20.96 5.17
C PRO A 147 -3.50 -20.34 3.98
N ILE A 148 -4.01 -19.19 3.55
CA ILE A 148 -3.35 -18.42 2.48
C ILE A 148 -1.94 -18.02 2.97
N PRO A 149 -0.88 -18.23 2.18
CA PRO A 149 0.46 -17.86 2.58
C PRO A 149 0.56 -16.36 2.90
N TRP A 150 1.08 -16.02 4.08
CA TRP A 150 1.18 -14.64 4.57
C TRP A 150 1.90 -13.70 3.58
N ASN A 151 2.90 -14.21 2.86
CA ASN A 151 3.66 -13.44 1.87
C ASN A 151 2.76 -12.97 0.71
N LEU A 152 1.77 -13.76 0.31
CA LEU A 152 0.83 -13.40 -0.73
C LEU A 152 -0.12 -12.28 -0.26
N VAL A 153 -0.61 -12.37 0.98
CA VAL A 153 -1.45 -11.34 1.60
C VAL A 153 -0.67 -10.05 1.77
N PHE A 154 0.55 -10.14 2.31
CA PHE A 154 1.43 -8.99 2.49
C PHE A 154 1.75 -8.30 1.15
N ALA A 155 2.17 -9.08 0.14
CA ALA A 155 2.51 -8.58 -1.17
C ALA A 155 1.32 -7.86 -1.84
N THR A 156 0.12 -8.44 -1.79
CA THR A 156 -1.07 -7.81 -2.37
C THR A 156 -1.34 -6.44 -1.73
N ARG A 157 -1.19 -6.31 -0.41
CA ARG A 157 -1.38 -5.03 0.29
C ARG A 157 -0.29 -4.01 -0.04
N ALA A 158 0.96 -4.44 -0.09
CA ALA A 158 2.08 -3.60 -0.46
C ALA A 158 1.95 -3.08 -1.90
N TYR A 159 1.64 -3.95 -2.85
CA TYR A 159 1.41 -3.55 -4.24
C TYR A 159 0.17 -2.67 -4.42
N SER A 160 -0.88 -2.88 -3.63
CA SER A 160 -2.04 -1.98 -3.64
C SER A 160 -1.67 -0.57 -3.18
N ALA A 161 -0.86 -0.44 -2.12
CA ALA A 161 -0.36 0.85 -1.68
C ALA A 161 0.55 1.50 -2.74
N LEU A 162 1.48 0.73 -3.34
CA LEU A 162 2.35 1.20 -4.41
C LEU A 162 1.57 1.65 -5.65
N PHE A 163 0.51 0.94 -6.02
CA PHE A 163 -0.36 1.30 -7.14
C PHE A 163 -1.04 2.66 -6.90
N VAL A 164 -1.59 2.87 -5.70
CA VAL A 164 -2.22 4.15 -5.34
C VAL A 164 -1.20 5.28 -5.30
N ILE A 165 -0.03 5.06 -4.68
CA ILE A 165 1.05 6.05 -4.59
C ILE A 165 1.54 6.46 -5.98
N SER A 166 1.85 5.48 -6.82
CA SER A 166 2.39 5.73 -8.17
C SER A 166 1.35 6.33 -9.11
N GLY A 167 0.11 5.84 -9.06
CA GLY A 167 -1.00 6.41 -9.82
C GLY A 167 -1.28 7.88 -9.46
N TYR A 168 -1.28 8.18 -8.16
CA TYR A 168 -1.41 9.57 -7.71
C TYR A 168 -0.21 10.43 -8.14
N SER A 169 1.01 9.89 -8.09
CA SER A 169 2.22 10.59 -8.58
C SER A 169 2.11 10.97 -10.03
N VAL A 170 1.68 10.04 -10.89
CA VAL A 170 1.48 10.28 -12.34
C VAL A 170 0.44 11.39 -12.54
N TYR A 171 -0.69 11.34 -11.85
CA TYR A 171 -1.72 12.37 -11.91
C TYR A 171 -1.19 13.73 -11.47
N PHE A 172 -0.50 13.79 -10.33
CA PHE A 172 0.06 15.00 -9.76
C PHE A 172 1.10 15.65 -10.69
N LEU A 173 2.03 14.86 -11.22
CA LEU A 173 3.05 15.33 -12.15
C LEU A 173 2.43 15.81 -13.48
N ARG A 174 1.44 15.09 -14.02
CA ARG A 174 0.70 15.52 -15.21
C ARG A 174 0.06 16.89 -15.03
N ARG A 175 -0.53 17.13 -13.84
CA ARG A 175 -1.13 18.43 -13.51
C ARG A 175 -0.09 19.55 -13.49
N ILE A 176 1.10 19.32 -12.91
CA ILE A 176 2.19 20.30 -12.86
C ILE A 176 2.71 20.58 -14.28
N ILE A 177 2.98 19.56 -15.07
CA ILE A 177 3.50 19.70 -16.44
C ILE A 177 2.47 20.43 -17.32
N GLY A 178 1.19 20.05 -17.26
CA GLY A 178 0.12 20.64 -18.05
C GLY A 178 -0.21 22.09 -17.69
N SER A 179 0.01 22.51 -16.45
CA SER A 179 -0.23 23.90 -16.03
C SER A 179 0.80 24.91 -16.57
N GLY A 180 1.86 24.43 -17.20
CA GLY A 180 2.88 25.27 -17.82
C GLY A 180 2.63 25.62 -19.30
N PHE A 181 1.49 25.24 -19.89
CA PHE A 181 1.11 25.52 -21.28
C PHE A 181 0.12 26.66 -21.45
N ILE A 182 -0.25 27.42 -20.40
CA ILE A 182 -1.16 28.57 -20.48
C ILE A 182 -0.42 29.85 -20.13
#